data_929da348294babb3c5d3cf71d6346dd7
#
_entry.id   929da348294babb3c5d3cf71d6346dd7
#
_cell.length_a   1.000
_cell.length_b   1.000
_cell.length_c   1.000
_cell.angle_alpha   90.00
_cell.angle_beta   90.00
_cell.angle_gamma   90.00
#
_symmetry.space_group_name_H-M   'P 1'
#
loop_
_entity.id
_entity.type
_entity.pdbx_description
1 polymer ?
#
loop_
_entity_poly.entity_id
_entity_poly.type
_entity_poly.pdbx_seq_one_letter_code
_entity_poly.pdbx_strand_id
1 'polypeptide(L)'
;MSINHAAVDRLIDSMSFTQKVGQLNQRLFGWKSVERNAAGRLVASDELKQEIDRWGGLGALYGLLRADPWSGQHWGNGIRPEERPEAVAVVQQTVLERGAHGIGVLLSEEAPHGHQALGGAVLPTNLGLGATFDSQGVQEAEAAVAAELAASGIHIALVSGLDIARDPRWGRCEECFGEDPLMASRMCEAIVTGMQGEHRSKVGRGGVAVVLKHLAAQGEAVGGRNGQSAVLGPHDLHEIHLPPVAAGVRAGALGFMAAYNDIDSVPCCANPWLLEDYLRDQLGFDGIVMADGLAVDRLEDMAGSIPAAGRAALLAGVDVSLWDEGFARLEEYVDDEQVAAAVDTALRRVLELKAMFGLLPEDGADTAAIAMPDADAIAQATADGREQAKRMAREAITLINDGRSAVTLDSIRGVLTDAQAGPVIVAGPFADDFGCFLGDYTA
;
A
#
# COMPACT_ATOMS: atom_id res chain seq x y z
N MET A 1 8.04 -17.82 -10.09
CA MET A 1 8.88 -18.89 -9.50
C MET A 1 7.96 -19.77 -8.67
N SER A 2 8.21 -21.10 -8.63
CA SER A 2 7.50 -21.91 -7.64
C SER A 2 8.14 -21.67 -6.28
N ILE A 3 7.31 -21.38 -5.26
CA ILE A 3 7.80 -21.21 -3.89
C ILE A 3 8.35 -22.54 -3.40
N ASN A 4 9.55 -22.52 -2.81
CA ASN A 4 10.13 -23.69 -2.14
C ASN A 4 9.59 -23.77 -0.70
N HIS A 5 8.40 -24.36 -0.54
CA HIS A 5 7.74 -24.48 0.77
C HIS A 5 8.62 -25.18 1.82
N ALA A 6 9.42 -26.18 1.42
CA ALA A 6 10.33 -26.86 2.34
C ALA A 6 11.45 -25.93 2.86
N ALA A 7 11.89 -24.94 2.07
CA ALA A 7 12.84 -23.93 2.54
C ALA A 7 12.17 -22.97 3.53
N VAL A 8 10.92 -22.59 3.27
CA VAL A 8 10.12 -21.77 4.20
C VAL A 8 9.90 -22.50 5.53
N ASP A 9 9.57 -23.80 5.49
CA ASP A 9 9.41 -24.62 6.72
C ASP A 9 10.70 -24.64 7.54
N ARG A 10 11.85 -24.90 6.90
CA ARG A 10 13.15 -24.89 7.61
C ARG A 10 13.46 -23.54 8.27
N LEU A 11 13.13 -22.42 7.61
CA LEU A 11 13.31 -21.09 8.19
C LEU A 11 12.43 -20.88 9.42
N ILE A 12 11.14 -21.24 9.34
CA ILE A 12 10.20 -21.16 10.47
C ILE A 12 10.72 -21.96 11.66
N ASP A 13 11.19 -23.19 11.42
CA ASP A 13 11.71 -24.08 12.46
C ASP A 13 13.02 -23.56 13.10
N SER A 14 13.82 -22.79 12.34
CA SER A 14 15.10 -22.25 12.80
C SER A 14 14.99 -20.97 13.60
N MET A 15 13.85 -20.25 13.52
CA MET A 15 13.64 -18.97 14.17
C MET A 15 13.21 -19.13 15.64
N SER A 16 13.78 -18.30 16.53
CA SER A 16 13.21 -18.09 17.86
C SER A 16 11.85 -17.39 17.76
N PHE A 17 11.03 -17.48 18.82
CA PHE A 17 9.73 -16.83 18.84
C PHE A 17 9.84 -15.30 18.65
N THR A 18 10.82 -14.65 19.26
CA THR A 18 11.14 -13.22 19.04
C THR A 18 11.42 -12.91 17.58
N GLN A 19 12.22 -13.75 16.89
CA GLN A 19 12.52 -13.55 15.47
C GLN A 19 11.29 -13.73 14.58
N LYS A 20 10.42 -14.69 14.90
CA LYS A 20 9.14 -14.91 14.23
C LYS A 20 8.24 -13.68 14.35
N VAL A 21 8.07 -13.16 15.56
CA VAL A 21 7.31 -11.93 15.85
C VAL A 21 7.91 -10.74 15.10
N GLY A 22 9.24 -10.63 15.05
CA GLY A 22 9.93 -9.57 14.30
C GLY A 22 9.60 -9.54 12.82
N GLN A 23 9.34 -10.70 12.19
CA GLN A 23 8.94 -10.79 10.79
C GLN A 23 7.49 -10.32 10.53
N LEU A 24 6.67 -10.17 11.56
CA LEU A 24 5.28 -9.71 11.47
C LEU A 24 5.13 -8.20 11.74
N ASN A 25 6.23 -7.51 12.02
CA ASN A 25 6.23 -6.11 12.42
C ASN A 25 6.75 -5.17 11.32
N GLN A 26 6.16 -3.96 11.26
CA GLN A 26 6.61 -2.78 10.52
C GLN A 26 6.59 -1.57 11.46
N ARG A 27 7.37 -1.57 12.54
CA ARG A 27 7.33 -0.52 13.57
C ARG A 27 8.12 0.73 13.18
N LEU A 28 9.27 0.54 12.53
CA LEU A 28 10.11 1.65 12.12
C LEU A 28 9.45 2.42 10.96
N PHE A 29 9.40 3.74 11.07
CA PHE A 29 9.08 4.60 9.93
C PHE A 29 10.21 4.52 8.90
N GLY A 30 9.92 4.07 7.68
CA GLY A 30 10.92 3.82 6.65
C GLY A 30 11.80 5.03 6.35
N TRP A 31 11.23 6.24 6.33
CA TRP A 31 12.00 7.50 6.14
C TRP A 31 12.94 7.85 7.29
N LYS A 32 12.95 7.09 8.40
CA LYS A 32 13.92 7.19 9.50
C LYS A 32 14.99 6.10 9.44
N SER A 33 14.91 5.18 8.46
CA SER A 33 15.85 4.05 8.36
C SER A 33 17.21 4.45 7.80
N VAL A 34 17.30 5.57 7.13
CA VAL A 34 18.54 6.11 6.57
C VAL A 34 18.75 7.56 7.03
N GLU A 35 20.01 7.95 7.15
CA GLU A 35 20.41 9.32 7.47
C GLU A 35 21.58 9.77 6.60
N ARG A 36 21.87 11.08 6.56
CA ARG A 36 23.01 11.61 5.84
C ARG A 36 24.18 11.81 6.78
N ASN A 37 25.32 11.17 6.47
CA ASN A 37 26.56 11.40 7.19
C ASN A 37 27.18 12.79 6.88
N ALA A 38 28.29 13.13 7.53
CA ALA A 38 28.98 14.41 7.34
C ALA A 38 29.44 14.68 5.89
N ALA A 39 29.56 13.65 5.06
CA ALA A 39 29.89 13.76 3.64
C ALA A 39 28.64 13.82 2.74
N GLY A 40 27.43 13.88 3.30
CA GLY A 40 26.15 13.91 2.59
C GLY A 40 25.69 12.58 2.01
N ARG A 41 26.40 11.47 2.25
CA ARG A 41 26.04 10.13 1.76
C ARG A 41 25.02 9.48 2.68
N LEU A 42 24.14 8.67 2.10
CA LEU A 42 23.17 7.88 2.86
C LEU A 42 23.87 6.75 3.64
N VAL A 43 23.50 6.58 4.89
CA VAL A 43 23.95 5.51 5.77
C VAL A 43 22.79 5.00 6.59
N ALA A 44 22.87 3.75 7.06
CA ALA A 44 21.86 3.20 7.96
C ALA A 44 21.79 4.00 9.27
N SER A 45 20.61 4.40 9.66
CA SER A 45 20.36 5.08 10.93
C SER A 45 20.61 4.14 12.13
N ASP A 46 20.75 4.70 13.30
CA ASP A 46 20.87 3.90 14.51
C ASP A 46 19.52 3.25 14.88
N GLU A 47 18.38 3.88 14.53
CA GLU A 47 17.06 3.28 14.70
C GLU A 47 16.92 2.00 13.87
N LEU A 48 17.34 2.01 12.59
CA LEU A 48 17.30 0.80 11.75
C LEU A 48 18.16 -0.32 12.35
N LYS A 49 19.39 -0.01 12.78
CA LYS A 49 20.30 -1.01 13.39
C LYS A 49 19.71 -1.59 14.66
N GLN A 50 19.14 -0.75 15.54
CA GLN A 50 18.52 -1.19 16.79
C GLN A 50 17.30 -2.09 16.53
N GLU A 51 16.47 -1.74 15.54
CA GLU A 51 15.30 -2.54 15.20
C GLU A 51 15.71 -3.92 14.62
N ILE A 52 16.74 -3.97 13.77
CA ILE A 52 17.30 -5.24 13.27
C ILE A 52 17.86 -6.09 14.43
N ASP A 53 18.64 -5.49 15.32
CA ASP A 53 19.25 -6.20 16.46
C ASP A 53 18.20 -6.72 17.44
N ARG A 54 17.14 -5.96 17.67
CA ARG A 54 16.00 -6.32 18.51
C ARG A 54 15.35 -7.62 18.06
N TRP A 55 15.14 -7.76 16.75
CA TRP A 55 14.36 -8.85 16.17
C TRP A 55 15.20 -9.94 15.51
N GLY A 56 16.49 -9.69 15.30
CA GLY A 56 17.34 -10.57 14.49
C GLY A 56 16.99 -10.54 13.00
N GLY A 57 16.44 -9.44 12.54
CA GLY A 57 16.01 -9.21 11.15
C GLY A 57 14.71 -8.42 11.08
N LEU A 58 14.23 -8.10 9.88
CA LEU A 58 12.98 -7.33 9.69
C LEU A 58 12.03 -8.04 8.74
N GLY A 59 10.73 -8.00 9.05
CA GLY A 59 9.67 -8.49 8.17
C GLY A 59 9.47 -7.57 6.99
N ALA A 60 9.01 -6.37 7.26
CA ALA A 60 8.76 -5.34 6.27
C ALA A 60 9.17 -3.95 6.81
N LEU A 61 9.36 -3.01 5.90
CA LEU A 61 9.65 -1.61 6.18
C LEU A 61 8.80 -0.74 5.26
N TYR A 62 7.96 0.10 5.85
CA TYR A 62 7.06 0.96 5.11
C TYR A 62 7.61 2.37 4.98
N GLY A 63 7.55 2.93 3.76
CA GLY A 63 7.77 4.34 3.51
C GLY A 63 9.23 4.75 3.48
N LEU A 64 10.16 3.92 2.98
CA LEU A 64 11.56 4.30 2.80
C LEU A 64 11.72 5.52 1.90
N LEU A 65 10.97 5.55 0.79
CA LEU A 65 11.02 6.61 -0.22
C LEU A 65 9.89 7.63 -0.07
N ARG A 66 8.97 7.40 0.87
CA ARG A 66 7.80 8.24 1.10
C ARG A 66 8.18 9.69 1.29
N ALA A 67 7.47 10.58 0.57
CA ALA A 67 7.57 12.01 0.74
C ALA A 67 6.19 12.64 0.63
N ASP A 68 5.76 13.34 1.68
CA ASP A 68 4.50 14.04 1.78
C ASP A 68 4.47 14.94 3.03
N PRO A 69 3.45 15.80 3.18
CA PRO A 69 3.31 16.64 4.38
C PRO A 69 3.20 15.85 5.69
N TRP A 70 2.64 14.64 5.65
CA TRP A 70 2.47 13.81 6.84
C TRP A 70 3.80 13.22 7.34
N SER A 71 4.64 12.70 6.45
CA SER A 71 5.99 12.21 6.79
C SER A 71 6.95 13.34 7.10
N GLY A 72 6.66 14.57 6.64
CA GLY A 72 7.57 15.71 6.71
C GLY A 72 8.77 15.58 5.77
N GLN A 73 8.75 14.60 4.85
CA GLN A 73 9.78 14.45 3.83
C GLN A 73 9.42 15.29 2.60
N HIS A 74 10.40 16.00 2.07
CA HIS A 74 10.25 16.90 0.94
C HIS A 74 11.59 17.03 0.20
N TRP A 75 11.64 17.81 -0.89
CA TRP A 75 12.84 17.99 -1.72
C TRP A 75 14.10 18.46 -0.97
N GLY A 76 13.96 19.03 0.23
CA GLY A 76 15.07 19.49 1.07
C GLY A 76 15.70 18.42 1.96
N ASN A 77 14.98 17.34 2.30
CA ASN A 77 15.43 16.34 3.27
C ASN A 77 15.14 14.89 2.85
N GLY A 78 14.19 14.64 1.95
CA GLY A 78 13.81 13.31 1.51
C GLY A 78 14.81 12.64 0.56
N ILE A 79 14.51 11.44 0.14
CA ILE A 79 15.30 10.65 -0.82
C ILE A 79 14.95 11.10 -2.23
N ARG A 80 15.93 11.65 -2.95
CA ARG A 80 15.74 12.09 -4.34
C ARG A 80 15.74 10.90 -5.31
N PRO A 81 15.18 11.05 -6.52
CA PRO A 81 15.12 9.95 -7.49
C PRO A 81 16.46 9.27 -7.75
N GLU A 82 17.53 10.05 -7.88
CA GLU A 82 18.89 9.55 -8.11
C GLU A 82 19.52 8.84 -6.90
N GLU A 83 18.97 9.03 -5.70
CA GLU A 83 19.46 8.44 -4.46
C GLU A 83 18.70 7.15 -4.08
N ARG A 84 17.59 6.84 -4.75
CA ARG A 84 16.78 5.63 -4.45
C ARG A 84 17.60 4.34 -4.46
N PRO A 85 18.52 4.10 -5.44
CA PRO A 85 19.37 2.89 -5.42
C PRO A 85 20.24 2.82 -4.18
N GLU A 86 20.86 3.93 -3.75
CA GLU A 86 21.71 3.97 -2.55
C GLU A 86 20.87 3.70 -1.29
N ALA A 87 19.70 4.32 -1.15
CA ALA A 87 18.82 4.15 -0.01
C ALA A 87 18.39 2.68 0.17
N VAL A 88 17.94 2.05 -0.92
CA VAL A 88 17.52 0.63 -0.90
C VAL A 88 18.71 -0.28 -0.60
N ALA A 89 19.87 -0.03 -1.22
CA ALA A 89 21.08 -0.81 -0.97
C ALA A 89 21.52 -0.73 0.50
N VAL A 90 21.54 0.48 1.09
CA VAL A 90 21.89 0.69 2.50
C VAL A 90 20.97 -0.13 3.41
N VAL A 91 19.66 -0.08 3.19
CA VAL A 91 18.69 -0.81 4.02
C VAL A 91 18.86 -2.32 3.85
N GLN A 92 18.83 -2.84 2.62
CA GLN A 92 18.90 -4.28 2.37
C GLN A 92 20.23 -4.88 2.84
N GLN A 93 21.37 -4.22 2.58
CA GLN A 93 22.67 -4.69 3.03
C GLN A 93 22.77 -4.70 4.55
N THR A 94 22.29 -3.64 5.23
CA THR A 94 22.31 -3.59 6.70
C THR A 94 21.47 -4.72 7.30
N VAL A 95 20.28 -5.01 6.71
CA VAL A 95 19.44 -6.12 7.15
C VAL A 95 20.10 -7.48 6.94
N LEU A 96 20.75 -7.70 5.79
CA LEU A 96 21.47 -8.96 5.51
C LEU A 96 22.69 -9.16 6.39
N GLU A 97 23.46 -8.09 6.67
CA GLU A 97 24.68 -8.15 7.49
C GLU A 97 24.40 -8.37 8.99
N ARG A 98 23.30 -7.82 9.49
CA ARG A 98 22.96 -7.85 10.93
C ARG A 98 21.91 -8.89 11.29
N GLY A 99 21.07 -9.28 10.32
CA GLY A 99 20.01 -10.26 10.52
C GLY A 99 20.54 -11.70 10.71
N ALA A 100 19.82 -12.51 11.48
CA ALA A 100 20.27 -13.85 11.88
C ALA A 100 20.13 -14.92 10.79
N HIS A 101 19.27 -14.69 9.76
CA HIS A 101 18.89 -15.74 8.80
C HIS A 101 19.19 -15.36 7.33
N GLY A 102 19.93 -14.27 7.09
CA GLY A 102 20.25 -13.81 5.74
C GLY A 102 19.05 -13.46 4.87
N ILE A 103 17.94 -13.08 5.50
CA ILE A 103 16.66 -12.76 4.85
C ILE A 103 16.57 -11.25 4.61
N GLY A 104 16.22 -10.85 3.38
CA GLY A 104 15.96 -9.45 3.05
C GLY A 104 14.66 -8.92 3.64
N VAL A 105 14.50 -7.59 3.66
CA VAL A 105 13.28 -6.91 4.12
C VAL A 105 12.32 -6.62 2.96
N LEU A 106 11.01 -6.81 3.16
CA LEU A 106 9.98 -6.32 2.24
C LEU A 106 9.91 -4.79 2.35
N LEU A 107 10.09 -4.09 1.24
CA LEU A 107 9.87 -2.64 1.19
C LEU A 107 8.46 -2.37 0.67
N SER A 108 7.67 -1.62 1.42
CA SER A 108 6.30 -1.24 1.08
C SER A 108 6.15 0.27 0.98
N GLU A 109 5.42 0.74 -0.03
CA GLU A 109 5.19 2.17 -0.28
C GLU A 109 3.71 2.44 -0.58
N GLU A 110 3.28 3.67 -0.33
CA GLU A 110 1.98 4.15 -0.77
C GLU A 110 1.98 4.36 -2.29
N ALA A 111 0.96 3.82 -2.93
CA ALA A 111 0.72 4.03 -4.35
C ALA A 111 -0.79 4.10 -4.68
N PRO A 112 -1.58 4.91 -3.98
CA PRO A 112 -3.03 4.96 -4.21
C PRO A 112 -3.39 5.52 -5.59
N HIS A 113 -2.57 6.41 -6.15
CA HIS A 113 -2.69 6.93 -7.52
C HIS A 113 -1.30 7.34 -8.07
N GLY A 114 -0.36 6.41 -8.03
CA GLY A 114 1.04 6.60 -8.43
C GLY A 114 2.00 6.45 -7.25
N HIS A 115 3.31 6.49 -7.53
CA HIS A 115 4.35 6.28 -6.52
C HIS A 115 4.53 7.52 -5.63
N GLN A 116 4.19 7.43 -4.35
CA GLN A 116 4.34 8.51 -3.38
C GLN A 116 5.78 8.72 -2.92
N ALA A 117 6.63 9.12 -3.84
CA ALA A 117 8.03 9.44 -3.60
C ALA A 117 8.43 10.67 -4.38
N LEU A 118 9.50 11.37 -3.95
CA LEU A 118 10.01 12.54 -4.68
C LEU A 118 10.27 12.22 -6.15
N GLY A 119 9.60 12.94 -7.03
CA GLY A 119 9.72 12.79 -8.48
C GLY A 119 9.07 11.53 -9.05
N GLY A 120 8.28 10.79 -8.28
CA GLY A 120 7.47 9.68 -8.77
C GLY A 120 6.44 10.08 -9.84
N ALA A 121 5.93 9.11 -10.57
CA ALA A 121 4.82 9.32 -11.48
C ALA A 121 3.51 9.40 -10.69
N VAL A 122 2.77 10.50 -10.83
CA VAL A 122 1.49 10.76 -10.16
C VAL A 122 0.37 10.66 -11.17
N LEU A 123 -0.55 9.72 -10.97
CA LEU A 123 -1.80 9.58 -11.72
C LEU A 123 -2.86 10.58 -11.19
N PRO A 124 -3.95 10.84 -11.93
CA PRO A 124 -5.14 11.44 -11.31
C PRO A 124 -5.56 10.67 -10.06
N THR A 125 -6.18 11.35 -9.11
CA THR A 125 -6.79 10.67 -7.96
C THR A 125 -7.78 9.59 -8.43
N ASN A 126 -8.06 8.60 -7.58
CA ASN A 126 -8.94 7.49 -7.97
C ASN A 126 -10.35 7.96 -8.35
N LEU A 127 -10.84 9.04 -7.75
CA LEU A 127 -12.11 9.64 -8.16
C LEU A 127 -12.07 10.12 -9.62
N GLY A 128 -10.94 10.72 -10.04
CA GLY A 128 -10.71 11.11 -11.43
C GLY A 128 -10.53 9.89 -12.36
N LEU A 129 -9.80 8.87 -11.92
CA LEU A 129 -9.65 7.61 -12.66
C LEU A 129 -10.99 6.89 -12.83
N GLY A 130 -11.84 6.85 -11.80
CA GLY A 130 -13.19 6.30 -11.86
C GLY A 130 -14.07 7.04 -12.88
N ALA A 131 -13.94 8.37 -12.97
CA ALA A 131 -14.68 9.19 -13.94
C ALA A 131 -14.30 8.92 -15.42
N THR A 132 -13.20 8.23 -15.70
CA THR A 132 -12.83 7.81 -17.05
C THR A 132 -13.71 6.67 -17.58
N PHE A 133 -14.26 5.82 -16.71
CA PHE A 133 -14.92 4.56 -17.04
C PHE A 133 -14.04 3.60 -17.87
N ASP A 134 -12.71 3.80 -17.87
CA ASP A 134 -11.72 3.04 -18.65
C ASP A 134 -10.85 2.18 -17.75
N SER A 135 -11.34 1.00 -17.39
CA SER A 135 -10.58 0.04 -16.57
C SER A 135 -9.33 -0.51 -17.28
N GLN A 136 -9.34 -0.57 -18.63
CA GLN A 136 -8.14 -0.97 -19.39
C GLN A 136 -7.06 0.11 -19.30
N GLY A 137 -7.43 1.37 -19.46
CA GLY A 137 -6.52 2.50 -19.30
C GLY A 137 -5.91 2.55 -17.89
N VAL A 138 -6.72 2.31 -16.86
CA VAL A 138 -6.23 2.18 -15.47
C VAL A 138 -5.26 1.02 -15.32
N GLN A 139 -5.57 -0.16 -15.86
CA GLN A 139 -4.65 -1.31 -15.83
C GLN A 139 -3.29 -1.02 -16.45
N GLU A 140 -3.26 -0.33 -17.60
CA GLU A 140 -2.02 0.06 -18.29
C GLU A 140 -1.23 1.11 -17.49
N ALA A 141 -1.91 2.08 -16.89
CA ALA A 141 -1.30 3.09 -16.04
C ALA A 141 -0.70 2.49 -14.76
N GLU A 142 -1.43 1.61 -14.10
CA GLU A 142 -0.96 0.92 -12.88
C GLU A 142 0.17 -0.08 -13.17
N ALA A 143 0.21 -0.67 -14.36
CA ALA A 143 1.36 -1.46 -14.79
C ALA A 143 2.65 -0.61 -14.93
N ALA A 144 2.54 0.63 -15.38
CA ALA A 144 3.67 1.55 -15.45
C ALA A 144 4.11 2.03 -14.05
N VAL A 145 3.16 2.31 -13.14
CA VAL A 145 3.47 2.62 -11.73
C VAL A 145 4.19 1.44 -11.06
N ALA A 146 3.70 0.22 -11.27
CA ALA A 146 4.34 -0.98 -10.72
C ALA A 146 5.77 -1.18 -11.26
N ALA A 147 6.01 -0.87 -12.53
CA ALA A 147 7.35 -0.93 -13.11
C ALA A 147 8.30 0.08 -12.45
N GLU A 148 7.83 1.30 -12.13
CA GLU A 148 8.63 2.29 -11.37
C GLU A 148 8.92 1.82 -9.95
N LEU A 149 7.91 1.31 -9.23
CA LEU A 149 8.07 0.76 -7.89
C LEU A 149 9.09 -0.40 -7.88
N ALA A 150 8.92 -1.37 -8.78
CA ALA A 150 9.83 -2.51 -8.90
C ALA A 150 11.26 -2.09 -9.28
N ALA A 151 11.42 -1.16 -10.23
CA ALA A 151 12.73 -0.59 -10.59
C ALA A 151 13.38 0.14 -9.41
N SER A 152 12.56 0.76 -8.53
CA SER A 152 13.02 1.40 -7.29
C SER A 152 13.29 0.40 -6.14
N GLY A 153 13.14 -0.91 -6.37
CA GLY A 153 13.37 -1.94 -5.35
C GLY A 153 12.23 -2.10 -4.34
N ILE A 154 11.05 -1.59 -4.64
CA ILE A 154 9.86 -1.74 -3.81
C ILE A 154 9.16 -3.06 -4.15
N HIS A 155 8.62 -3.73 -3.13
CA HIS A 155 8.03 -5.06 -3.24
C HIS A 155 6.51 -5.02 -3.09
N ILE A 156 5.99 -4.09 -2.27
CA ILE A 156 4.56 -3.97 -1.94
C ILE A 156 4.09 -2.56 -2.25
N ALA A 157 2.98 -2.46 -2.98
CA ALA A 157 2.21 -1.24 -3.17
C ALA A 157 0.97 -1.26 -2.30
N LEU A 158 0.77 -0.23 -1.47
CA LEU A 158 -0.48 0.00 -0.75
C LEU A 158 -1.39 0.81 -1.65
N VAL A 159 -2.51 0.24 -2.07
CA VAL A 159 -3.36 0.80 -3.12
C VAL A 159 -4.80 0.90 -2.66
N SER A 160 -5.37 2.09 -2.77
CA SER A 160 -6.79 2.32 -2.49
C SER A 160 -7.64 1.78 -3.65
N GLY A 161 -8.61 0.93 -3.35
CA GLY A 161 -9.46 0.33 -4.38
C GLY A 161 -10.73 -0.30 -3.83
N LEU A 162 -10.86 -0.36 -2.51
CA LEU A 162 -11.97 -1.07 -1.86
C LEU A 162 -13.06 -0.14 -1.36
N ASP A 163 -12.72 1.10 -1.01
CA ASP A 163 -13.67 2.03 -0.42
C ASP A 163 -14.65 2.58 -1.44
N ILE A 164 -15.90 2.71 -1.01
CA ILE A 164 -16.99 3.29 -1.77
C ILE A 164 -17.30 4.68 -1.20
N ALA A 165 -17.38 5.70 -2.05
CA ALA A 165 -17.66 7.07 -1.66
C ALA A 165 -19.13 7.25 -1.26
N ARG A 166 -19.47 6.93 -0.01
CA ARG A 166 -20.85 7.01 0.52
C ARG A 166 -21.16 8.37 1.15
N ASP A 167 -20.24 8.91 1.92
CA ASP A 167 -20.36 10.21 2.54
C ASP A 167 -19.35 11.20 1.92
N PRO A 168 -19.81 12.20 1.14
CA PRO A 168 -18.90 13.15 0.47
C PRO A 168 -18.15 14.08 1.44
N ARG A 169 -18.47 14.05 2.73
CA ARG A 169 -17.73 14.79 3.78
C ARG A 169 -16.47 14.06 4.23
N TRP A 170 -16.33 12.77 3.88
CA TRP A 170 -15.14 12.01 4.19
C TRP A 170 -13.93 12.55 3.39
N GLY A 171 -12.88 13.00 4.09
CA GLY A 171 -11.73 13.65 3.48
C GLY A 171 -10.91 12.78 2.53
N ARG A 172 -11.15 11.45 2.51
CA ARG A 172 -10.47 10.49 1.64
C ARG A 172 -11.31 10.02 0.46
N CYS A 173 -12.39 10.72 0.12
CA CYS A 173 -13.21 10.39 -1.07
C CYS A 173 -12.39 10.37 -2.37
N GLU A 174 -11.30 11.13 -2.45
CA GLU A 174 -10.39 11.13 -3.60
C GLU A 174 -9.73 9.77 -3.85
N GLU A 175 -9.62 8.93 -2.83
CA GLU A 175 -9.08 7.57 -2.93
C GLU A 175 -10.10 6.56 -3.47
N CYS A 176 -11.39 6.93 -3.59
CA CYS A 176 -12.45 6.06 -4.09
C CYS A 176 -12.64 6.22 -5.60
N PHE A 177 -12.97 5.14 -6.29
CA PHE A 177 -13.34 5.18 -7.72
C PHE A 177 -14.78 5.68 -7.96
N GLY A 178 -15.44 6.19 -6.92
CA GLY A 178 -16.81 6.71 -6.95
C GLY A 178 -17.73 5.98 -5.97
N GLU A 179 -19.03 6.10 -6.22
CA GLU A 179 -20.08 5.53 -5.35
C GLU A 179 -20.64 4.18 -5.83
N ASP A 180 -20.23 3.71 -7.03
CA ASP A 180 -20.72 2.48 -7.65
C ASP A 180 -19.82 1.30 -7.32
N PRO A 181 -20.32 0.27 -6.58
CA PRO A 181 -19.55 -0.93 -6.24
C PRO A 181 -19.07 -1.72 -7.47
N LEU A 182 -19.81 -1.70 -8.59
CA LEU A 182 -19.38 -2.37 -9.82
C LEU A 182 -18.18 -1.66 -10.45
N MET A 183 -18.21 -0.33 -10.49
CA MET A 183 -17.09 0.46 -10.98
C MET A 183 -15.85 0.22 -10.12
N ALA A 184 -15.98 0.35 -8.79
CA ALA A 184 -14.88 0.07 -7.87
C ALA A 184 -14.32 -1.35 -8.04
N SER A 185 -15.18 -2.36 -8.24
CA SER A 185 -14.75 -3.74 -8.50
C SER A 185 -13.94 -3.87 -9.80
N ARG A 186 -14.38 -3.21 -10.89
CA ARG A 186 -13.66 -3.23 -12.17
C ARG A 186 -12.30 -2.53 -12.09
N MET A 187 -12.25 -1.41 -11.39
CA MET A 187 -10.99 -0.69 -11.17
C MET A 187 -10.04 -1.46 -10.24
N CYS A 188 -10.57 -2.11 -9.22
CA CYS A 188 -9.81 -3.00 -8.35
C CYS A 188 -9.17 -4.17 -9.13
N GLU A 189 -9.93 -4.86 -10.00
CA GLU A 189 -9.41 -5.89 -10.91
C GLU A 189 -8.30 -5.33 -11.82
N ALA A 190 -8.51 -4.13 -12.38
CA ALA A 190 -7.54 -3.46 -13.25
C ALA A 190 -6.22 -3.14 -12.53
N ILE A 191 -6.28 -2.61 -11.30
CA ILE A 191 -5.10 -2.33 -10.46
C ILE A 191 -4.31 -3.61 -10.22
N VAL A 192 -4.97 -4.64 -9.69
CA VAL A 192 -4.29 -5.91 -9.35
C VAL A 192 -3.64 -6.54 -10.58
N THR A 193 -4.38 -6.60 -11.69
CA THR A 193 -3.87 -7.17 -12.95
C THR A 193 -2.74 -6.32 -13.55
N GLY A 194 -2.86 -5.00 -13.46
CA GLY A 194 -1.81 -4.08 -13.92
C GLY A 194 -0.51 -4.26 -13.14
N MET A 195 -0.59 -4.19 -11.83
CA MET A 195 0.57 -4.20 -10.95
C MET A 195 1.20 -5.60 -10.77
N GLN A 196 0.38 -6.65 -10.65
CA GLN A 196 0.85 -8.02 -10.41
C GLN A 196 0.98 -8.87 -11.69
N GLY A 197 0.38 -8.43 -12.80
CA GLY A 197 0.17 -9.24 -14.00
C GLY A 197 -0.91 -10.31 -13.79
N GLU A 198 -1.45 -10.84 -14.89
CA GLU A 198 -2.39 -11.95 -14.82
C GLU A 198 -1.77 -13.13 -14.06
N HIS A 199 -2.54 -13.71 -13.15
CA HIS A 199 -2.09 -14.82 -12.30
C HIS A 199 -0.77 -14.55 -11.56
N ARG A 200 -0.54 -13.30 -11.12
CA ARG A 200 0.66 -12.87 -10.39
C ARG A 200 1.97 -13.01 -11.20
N SER A 201 1.87 -13.04 -12.54
CA SER A 201 3.00 -13.38 -13.43
C SER A 201 4.15 -12.38 -13.41
N LYS A 202 3.87 -11.13 -13.00
CA LYS A 202 4.88 -10.05 -12.92
C LYS A 202 5.50 -9.88 -11.53
N VAL A 203 4.93 -10.48 -10.49
CA VAL A 203 5.44 -10.35 -9.12
C VAL A 203 6.89 -10.83 -9.05
N GLY A 204 7.81 -9.98 -8.55
CA GLY A 204 9.25 -10.22 -8.55
C GLY A 204 9.91 -10.22 -9.94
N ARG A 205 9.19 -9.77 -10.99
CA ARG A 205 9.66 -9.71 -12.38
C ARG A 205 9.23 -8.42 -13.07
N GLY A 206 9.43 -7.29 -12.41
CA GLY A 206 9.02 -5.97 -12.88
C GLY A 206 7.59 -5.56 -12.47
N GLY A 207 6.97 -6.30 -11.57
CA GLY A 207 5.73 -5.95 -10.87
C GLY A 207 5.87 -6.11 -9.38
N VAL A 208 4.91 -5.60 -8.62
CA VAL A 208 4.89 -5.56 -7.15
C VAL A 208 3.66 -6.29 -6.61
N ALA A 209 3.69 -6.69 -5.34
CA ALA A 209 2.52 -7.19 -4.65
C ALA A 209 1.58 -6.03 -4.30
N VAL A 210 0.29 -6.21 -4.51
CA VAL A 210 -0.74 -5.22 -4.15
C VAL A 210 -1.32 -5.58 -2.79
N VAL A 211 -1.35 -4.61 -1.89
CA VAL A 211 -2.17 -4.62 -0.68
C VAL A 211 -3.32 -3.64 -0.88
N LEU A 212 -4.52 -4.19 -1.09
CA LEU A 212 -5.74 -3.42 -1.33
C LEU A 212 -6.28 -2.86 -0.02
N LYS A 213 -6.68 -1.60 -0.01
CA LYS A 213 -7.21 -0.91 1.17
C LYS A 213 -8.50 -0.14 0.87
N HIS A 214 -9.39 0.01 1.84
CA HIS A 214 -9.32 -0.57 3.18
C HIS A 214 -10.37 -1.68 3.34
N LEU A 215 -10.07 -2.71 4.09
CA LEU A 215 -10.97 -3.83 4.36
C LEU A 215 -11.56 -3.66 5.78
N ALA A 216 -12.80 -3.15 5.95
CA ALA A 216 -13.75 -2.78 4.95
C ALA A 216 -14.59 -1.57 5.41
N ALA A 217 -15.33 -1.00 4.45
CA ALA A 217 -16.36 0.00 4.70
C ALA A 217 -15.87 1.30 5.37
N GLN A 218 -14.61 1.69 5.21
CA GLN A 218 -14.06 2.90 5.80
C GLN A 218 -14.73 4.17 5.24
N GLY A 219 -15.15 4.14 3.97
CA GLY A 219 -15.90 5.22 3.32
C GLY A 219 -17.34 5.42 3.82
N GLU A 220 -17.87 4.51 4.68
CA GLU A 220 -19.20 4.60 5.31
C GLU A 220 -19.14 5.18 6.74
N ALA A 221 -17.99 5.69 7.17
CA ALA A 221 -17.79 6.18 8.52
C ALA A 221 -18.81 7.25 8.91
N VAL A 222 -19.40 7.11 10.11
CA VAL A 222 -20.44 8.01 10.64
C VAL A 222 -19.99 9.47 10.58
N GLY A 223 -20.79 10.28 9.88
CA GLY A 223 -20.56 11.71 9.74
C GLY A 223 -19.36 12.08 8.87
N GLY A 224 -18.87 11.16 8.04
CA GLY A 224 -17.69 11.35 7.20
C GLY A 224 -16.39 11.46 7.99
N ARG A 225 -16.35 11.01 9.23
CA ARG A 225 -15.17 11.11 10.09
C ARG A 225 -14.28 9.89 9.92
N ASN A 226 -13.08 10.12 9.43
CA ASN A 226 -12.11 9.06 9.21
C ASN A 226 -11.86 8.22 10.48
N GLY A 227 -11.99 6.89 10.35
CA GLY A 227 -11.79 5.95 11.45
C GLY A 227 -12.92 5.84 12.47
N GLN A 228 -14.08 6.43 12.19
CA GLN A 228 -15.29 6.20 12.98
C GLN A 228 -16.03 4.96 12.52
N SER A 229 -16.96 4.47 13.35
CA SER A 229 -17.76 3.29 13.07
C SER A 229 -18.52 3.38 11.75
N ALA A 230 -18.55 2.29 10.99
CA ALA A 230 -19.45 2.09 9.87
C ALA A 230 -20.71 1.36 10.38
N VAL A 231 -21.82 2.12 10.54
CA VAL A 231 -23.08 1.59 11.06
C VAL A 231 -23.93 1.09 9.89
N LEU A 232 -23.81 -0.20 9.56
CA LEU A 232 -24.47 -0.82 8.42
C LEU A 232 -24.84 -2.28 8.70
N GLY A 233 -25.92 -2.75 8.09
CA GLY A 233 -26.34 -4.13 8.21
C GLY A 233 -25.60 -5.07 7.24
N PRO A 234 -25.77 -6.38 7.42
CA PRO A 234 -25.14 -7.37 6.53
C PRO A 234 -25.50 -7.21 5.05
N HIS A 235 -26.73 -6.77 4.75
CA HIS A 235 -27.18 -6.56 3.38
C HIS A 235 -26.33 -5.50 2.68
N ASP A 236 -26.20 -4.31 3.27
CA ASP A 236 -25.42 -3.21 2.70
C ASP A 236 -23.94 -3.55 2.64
N LEU A 237 -23.43 -4.28 3.64
CA LEU A 237 -22.05 -4.76 3.64
C LEU A 237 -21.77 -5.63 2.40
N HIS A 238 -22.64 -6.62 2.14
CA HIS A 238 -22.47 -7.55 1.00
C HIS A 238 -22.76 -6.92 -0.36
N GLU A 239 -23.72 -6.00 -0.46
CA GLU A 239 -24.11 -5.39 -1.74
C GLU A 239 -23.21 -4.23 -2.15
N ILE A 240 -22.61 -3.52 -1.19
CA ILE A 240 -21.90 -2.27 -1.44
C ILE A 240 -20.40 -2.41 -1.21
N HIS A 241 -19.98 -2.89 -0.04
CA HIS A 241 -18.57 -2.79 0.39
C HIS A 241 -17.72 -4.03 0.10
N LEU A 242 -18.32 -5.20 0.03
CA LEU A 242 -17.57 -6.45 -0.21
C LEU A 242 -17.39 -6.83 -1.70
N PRO A 243 -18.15 -6.31 -2.68
CA PRO A 243 -17.92 -6.65 -4.09
C PRO A 243 -16.50 -6.32 -4.59
N PRO A 244 -15.88 -5.15 -4.27
CA PRO A 244 -14.48 -4.87 -4.64
C PRO A 244 -13.48 -5.82 -3.98
N VAL A 245 -13.75 -6.27 -2.75
CA VAL A 245 -12.92 -7.26 -2.04
C VAL A 245 -12.90 -8.58 -2.82
N ALA A 246 -14.10 -9.09 -3.17
CA ALA A 246 -14.22 -10.30 -3.97
C ALA A 246 -13.56 -10.17 -5.35
N ALA A 247 -13.64 -8.98 -5.97
CA ALA A 247 -12.98 -8.67 -7.22
C ALA A 247 -11.45 -8.73 -7.09
N GLY A 248 -10.89 -8.13 -6.05
CA GLY A 248 -9.46 -8.17 -5.74
C GLY A 248 -8.93 -9.59 -5.54
N VAL A 249 -9.66 -10.42 -4.80
CA VAL A 249 -9.30 -11.85 -4.62
C VAL A 249 -9.32 -12.59 -5.96
N ARG A 250 -10.36 -12.43 -6.77
CA ARG A 250 -10.44 -13.05 -8.11
C ARG A 250 -9.30 -12.62 -9.03
N ALA A 251 -8.89 -11.36 -8.96
CA ALA A 251 -7.76 -10.83 -9.72
C ALA A 251 -6.40 -11.31 -9.20
N GLY A 252 -6.36 -11.95 -8.02
CA GLY A 252 -5.17 -12.53 -7.42
C GLY A 252 -4.38 -11.57 -6.52
N ALA A 253 -5.02 -10.59 -5.89
CA ALA A 253 -4.36 -9.71 -4.92
C ALA A 253 -3.54 -10.51 -3.90
N LEU A 254 -2.36 -10.01 -3.52
CA LEU A 254 -1.46 -10.65 -2.57
C LEU A 254 -1.60 -10.10 -1.14
N GLY A 255 -2.37 -9.02 -0.97
CA GLY A 255 -2.61 -8.45 0.33
C GLY A 255 -3.92 -7.67 0.42
N PHE A 256 -4.44 -7.59 1.63
CA PHE A 256 -5.51 -6.69 2.03
C PHE A 256 -5.12 -5.95 3.32
N MET A 257 -5.52 -4.68 3.43
CA MET A 257 -5.29 -3.89 4.63
C MET A 257 -6.57 -3.83 5.45
N ALA A 258 -6.54 -4.44 6.64
CA ALA A 258 -7.64 -4.36 7.61
C ALA A 258 -7.76 -2.93 8.14
N ALA A 259 -8.92 -2.33 7.94
CA ALA A 259 -9.18 -0.94 8.28
C ALA A 259 -9.18 -0.67 9.80
N TYR A 260 -8.91 0.56 10.18
CA TYR A 260 -8.93 0.96 11.60
C TYR A 260 -10.32 1.41 12.12
N ASN A 261 -11.36 1.37 11.30
CA ASN A 261 -12.75 1.52 11.75
C ASN A 261 -13.32 0.19 12.25
N ASP A 262 -14.47 0.27 12.87
CA ASP A 262 -15.32 -0.88 13.16
C ASP A 262 -16.52 -0.93 12.19
N ILE A 263 -17.10 -2.10 12.05
CA ILE A 263 -18.36 -2.35 11.36
C ILE A 263 -19.36 -2.77 12.45
N ASP A 264 -20.35 -1.93 12.70
CA ASP A 264 -21.40 -2.17 13.71
C ASP A 264 -20.80 -2.58 15.08
N SER A 265 -19.81 -1.81 15.52
CA SER A 265 -19.05 -2.01 16.79
C SER A 265 -18.08 -3.22 16.81
N VAL A 266 -17.84 -3.91 15.69
CA VAL A 266 -16.81 -4.93 15.60
C VAL A 266 -15.61 -4.36 14.83
N PRO A 267 -14.47 -4.08 15.47
CA PRO A 267 -13.28 -3.52 14.80
C PRO A 267 -12.80 -4.44 13.69
N CYS A 268 -12.48 -3.88 12.50
CA CYS A 268 -12.05 -4.68 11.35
C CYS A 268 -10.82 -5.53 11.64
N CYS A 269 -9.83 -5.00 12.38
CA CYS A 269 -8.63 -5.74 12.78
C CYS A 269 -8.87 -6.84 13.83
N ALA A 270 -10.06 -6.89 14.47
CA ALA A 270 -10.44 -7.92 15.43
C ALA A 270 -11.72 -8.66 15.01
N ASN A 271 -11.97 -8.74 13.71
CA ASN A 271 -13.17 -9.35 13.14
C ASN A 271 -12.84 -10.65 12.41
N PRO A 272 -12.89 -11.83 13.09
CA PRO A 272 -12.56 -13.10 12.47
C PRO A 272 -13.55 -13.47 11.35
N TRP A 273 -14.81 -13.05 11.44
CA TRP A 273 -15.75 -13.25 10.34
C TRP A 273 -15.27 -12.57 9.05
N LEU A 274 -14.77 -11.32 9.15
CA LEU A 274 -14.30 -10.57 7.99
C LEU A 274 -13.00 -11.15 7.41
N LEU A 275 -12.02 -11.44 8.31
CA LEU A 275 -10.66 -11.75 7.91
C LEU A 275 -10.43 -13.25 7.64
N GLU A 276 -11.12 -14.13 8.36
CA GLU A 276 -11.00 -15.59 8.17
C GLU A 276 -12.22 -16.15 7.41
N ASP A 277 -13.43 -16.09 7.99
CA ASP A 277 -14.59 -16.77 7.41
C ASP A 277 -14.94 -16.24 6.01
N TYR A 278 -14.98 -14.90 5.83
CA TYR A 278 -15.32 -14.31 4.53
C TYR A 278 -14.13 -14.25 3.58
N LEU A 279 -13.04 -13.59 4.00
CA LEU A 279 -11.91 -13.32 3.10
C LEU A 279 -11.19 -14.62 2.72
N ARG A 280 -10.85 -15.47 3.70
CA ARG A 280 -10.06 -16.69 3.46
C ARG A 280 -10.91 -17.88 3.09
N ASP A 281 -11.89 -18.25 3.92
CA ASP A 281 -12.64 -19.48 3.71
C ASP A 281 -13.63 -19.36 2.56
N GLN A 282 -14.40 -18.28 2.50
CA GLN A 282 -15.41 -18.11 1.45
C GLN A 282 -14.82 -17.67 0.11
N LEU A 283 -13.88 -16.70 0.10
CA LEU A 283 -13.29 -16.17 -1.13
C LEU A 283 -12.01 -16.90 -1.57
N GLY A 284 -11.38 -17.69 -0.69
CA GLY A 284 -10.16 -18.44 -0.98
C GLY A 284 -8.89 -17.59 -1.02
N PHE A 285 -8.83 -16.50 -0.24
CA PHE A 285 -7.66 -15.64 -0.19
C PHE A 285 -6.48 -16.31 0.52
N ASP A 286 -5.31 -16.32 -0.11
CA ASP A 286 -4.09 -16.98 0.35
C ASP A 286 -2.93 -16.04 0.71
N GLY A 287 -3.09 -14.71 0.50
CA GLY A 287 -2.06 -13.72 0.78
C GLY A 287 -2.04 -13.19 2.22
N ILE A 288 -1.36 -12.05 2.43
CA ILE A 288 -1.22 -11.40 3.74
C ILE A 288 -2.38 -10.45 4.05
N VAL A 289 -2.76 -10.39 5.32
CA VAL A 289 -3.59 -9.30 5.87
C VAL A 289 -2.68 -8.38 6.68
N MET A 290 -2.57 -7.13 6.24
CA MET A 290 -1.83 -6.07 6.93
C MET A 290 -2.81 -5.20 7.73
N ALA A 291 -2.46 -4.80 8.94
CA ALA A 291 -3.25 -3.79 9.65
C ALA A 291 -3.02 -2.40 9.03
N ASP A 292 -4.03 -1.53 9.06
CA ASP A 292 -3.84 -0.10 8.80
C ASP A 292 -3.02 0.56 9.94
N GLY A 293 -2.46 1.73 9.69
CA GLY A 293 -1.54 2.38 10.63
C GLY A 293 -2.13 2.56 12.03
N LEU A 294 -1.50 1.96 13.03
CA LEU A 294 -1.92 1.96 14.44
C LEU A 294 -3.31 1.35 14.68
N ALA A 295 -3.84 0.55 13.74
CA ALA A 295 -5.18 -0.01 13.86
C ALA A 295 -5.27 -1.10 14.94
N VAL A 296 -4.19 -1.84 15.18
CA VAL A 296 -4.13 -2.85 16.24
C VAL A 296 -4.12 -2.17 17.62
N ASP A 297 -3.33 -1.12 17.80
CA ASP A 297 -3.25 -0.42 19.09
C ASP A 297 -4.59 0.25 19.47
N ARG A 298 -5.43 0.62 18.49
CA ARG A 298 -6.78 1.13 18.75
C ARG A 298 -7.73 0.09 19.39
N LEU A 299 -7.37 -1.18 19.36
CA LEU A 299 -8.13 -2.24 20.05
C LEU A 299 -7.92 -2.26 21.56
N GLU A 300 -7.02 -1.41 22.13
CA GLU A 300 -6.70 -1.41 23.55
C GLU A 300 -7.93 -1.31 24.45
N ASP A 301 -8.85 -0.39 24.13
CA ASP A 301 -10.08 -0.18 24.89
C ASP A 301 -10.98 -1.43 24.92
N MET A 302 -11.04 -2.17 23.80
CA MET A 302 -11.80 -3.42 23.68
C MET A 302 -11.10 -4.58 24.37
N ALA A 303 -9.79 -4.70 24.15
CA ALA A 303 -8.99 -5.84 24.60
C ALA A 303 -8.49 -5.71 26.07
N GLY A 304 -8.51 -4.47 26.61
CA GLY A 304 -8.09 -4.14 27.97
C GLY A 304 -6.60 -3.84 28.15
N SER A 305 -5.76 -4.09 27.13
CA SER A 305 -4.36 -3.69 27.10
C SER A 305 -3.76 -3.80 25.71
N ILE A 306 -2.65 -3.10 25.45
CA ILE A 306 -1.90 -3.17 24.18
C ILE A 306 -1.44 -4.60 23.83
N PRO A 307 -0.87 -5.41 24.74
CA PRO A 307 -0.53 -6.81 24.42
C PRO A 307 -1.77 -7.63 24.02
N ALA A 308 -2.89 -7.45 24.72
CA ALA A 308 -4.14 -8.15 24.41
C ALA A 308 -4.74 -7.69 23.07
N ALA A 309 -4.56 -6.42 22.68
CA ALA A 309 -4.91 -5.90 21.37
C ALA A 309 -4.14 -6.62 20.25
N GLY A 310 -2.81 -6.75 20.40
CA GLY A 310 -1.99 -7.53 19.46
C GLY A 310 -2.43 -8.98 19.33
N ARG A 311 -2.70 -9.64 20.46
CA ARG A 311 -3.23 -11.02 20.49
C ARG A 311 -4.58 -11.12 19.78
N ALA A 312 -5.50 -10.19 20.04
CA ALA A 312 -6.82 -10.20 19.42
C ALA A 312 -6.75 -10.05 17.89
N ALA A 313 -5.93 -9.12 17.41
CA ALA A 313 -5.75 -8.91 15.98
C ALA A 313 -5.10 -10.10 15.28
N LEU A 314 -4.04 -10.69 15.84
CA LEU A 314 -3.38 -11.87 15.31
C LEU A 314 -4.35 -13.05 15.20
N LEU A 315 -5.11 -13.33 16.27
CA LEU A 315 -6.08 -14.43 16.29
C LEU A 315 -7.31 -14.19 15.41
N ALA A 316 -7.57 -12.93 15.05
CA ALA A 316 -8.62 -12.59 14.08
C ALA A 316 -8.16 -12.70 12.63
N GLY A 317 -6.86 -12.93 12.35
CA GLY A 317 -6.34 -13.15 11.00
C GLY A 317 -5.45 -12.03 10.44
N VAL A 318 -5.03 -11.06 11.25
CA VAL A 318 -4.01 -10.07 10.86
C VAL A 318 -2.64 -10.72 10.85
N ASP A 319 -1.90 -10.65 9.74
CA ASP A 319 -0.57 -11.25 9.59
C ASP A 319 0.57 -10.26 9.86
N VAL A 320 0.38 -8.98 9.48
CA VAL A 320 1.43 -7.95 9.57
C VAL A 320 0.87 -6.68 10.17
N SER A 321 1.58 -6.11 11.13
CA SER A 321 1.21 -4.81 11.72
C SER A 321 1.78 -3.64 10.91
N LEU A 322 1.27 -2.42 11.19
CA LEU A 322 1.83 -1.18 10.68
C LEU A 322 1.92 -0.15 11.82
N TRP A 323 3.14 0.02 12.36
CA TRP A 323 3.53 0.91 13.45
C TRP A 323 2.96 0.59 14.84
N ASP A 324 2.23 -0.51 14.98
CA ASP A 324 1.60 -0.92 16.22
C ASP A 324 2.60 -1.42 17.27
N GLU A 325 2.37 -1.11 18.53
CA GLU A 325 3.07 -1.70 19.66
C GLU A 325 2.53 -3.10 19.99
N GLY A 326 1.23 -3.33 19.77
CA GLY A 326 0.55 -4.58 20.13
C GLY A 326 1.19 -5.83 19.50
N PHE A 327 1.60 -5.75 18.22
CA PHE A 327 2.29 -6.87 17.56
C PHE A 327 3.70 -7.09 18.12
N ALA A 328 4.41 -6.05 18.52
CA ALA A 328 5.71 -6.19 19.18
C ALA A 328 5.58 -6.88 20.55
N ARG A 329 4.43 -6.71 21.20
CA ARG A 329 4.16 -7.32 22.52
C ARG A 329 3.65 -8.76 22.43
N LEU A 330 3.50 -9.35 21.23
CA LEU A 330 3.19 -10.78 21.06
C LEU A 330 4.23 -11.69 21.71
N GLU A 331 5.47 -11.21 21.94
CA GLU A 331 6.48 -11.94 22.69
C GLU A 331 6.04 -12.34 24.11
N GLU A 332 5.10 -11.60 24.72
CA GLU A 332 4.57 -11.90 26.04
C GLU A 332 3.69 -13.15 26.08
N TYR A 333 3.28 -13.62 24.91
CA TYR A 333 2.45 -14.81 24.72
C TYR A 333 3.22 -16.04 24.22
N VAL A 334 4.55 -16.10 24.47
CA VAL A 334 5.40 -17.20 24.00
C VAL A 334 4.92 -18.59 24.47
N ASP A 335 4.27 -18.66 25.62
CA ASP A 335 3.71 -19.90 26.19
C ASP A 335 2.23 -20.14 25.80
N ASP A 336 1.61 -19.26 25.01
CA ASP A 336 0.25 -19.43 24.49
C ASP A 336 0.30 -20.22 23.17
N GLU A 337 -0.12 -21.50 23.19
CA GLU A 337 -0.09 -22.37 22.01
C GLU A 337 -0.91 -21.84 20.84
N GLN A 338 -2.02 -21.11 21.11
CA GLN A 338 -2.85 -20.53 20.03
C GLN A 338 -2.10 -19.37 19.35
N VAL A 339 -1.46 -18.52 20.15
CA VAL A 339 -0.65 -17.42 19.61
C VAL A 339 0.54 -17.96 18.84
N ALA A 340 1.24 -18.96 19.35
CA ALA A 340 2.38 -19.56 18.67
C ALA A 340 1.99 -20.14 17.30
N ALA A 341 0.88 -20.87 17.21
CA ALA A 341 0.36 -21.42 15.95
C ALA A 341 -0.06 -20.32 14.97
N ALA A 342 -0.69 -19.25 15.46
CA ALA A 342 -1.09 -18.10 14.62
C ALA A 342 0.13 -17.33 14.13
N VAL A 343 1.16 -17.14 14.96
CA VAL A 343 2.46 -16.53 14.55
C VAL A 343 3.11 -17.35 13.43
N ASP A 344 3.15 -18.68 13.55
CA ASP A 344 3.74 -19.55 12.52
C ASP A 344 2.95 -19.49 11.21
N THR A 345 1.61 -19.38 11.29
CA THR A 345 0.74 -19.22 10.12
C THR A 345 0.97 -17.89 9.42
N ALA A 346 0.98 -16.78 10.16
CA ALA A 346 1.25 -15.45 9.62
C ALA A 346 2.67 -15.35 9.03
N LEU A 347 3.67 -15.88 9.77
CA LEU A 347 5.05 -15.92 9.31
C LEU A 347 5.23 -16.67 8.00
N ARG A 348 4.55 -17.80 7.82
CA ARG A 348 4.56 -18.55 6.56
C ARG A 348 4.15 -17.67 5.39
N ARG A 349 3.03 -16.95 5.51
CA ARG A 349 2.52 -16.05 4.45
C ARG A 349 3.53 -14.93 4.13
N VAL A 350 4.16 -14.35 5.15
CA VAL A 350 5.20 -13.33 4.98
C VAL A 350 6.44 -13.89 4.28
N LEU A 351 6.93 -15.08 4.68
CA LEU A 351 8.10 -15.70 4.06
C LEU A 351 7.80 -16.17 2.63
N GLU A 352 6.61 -16.67 2.34
CA GLU A 352 6.21 -17.02 0.98
C GLU A 352 6.16 -15.78 0.08
N LEU A 353 5.67 -14.64 0.58
CA LEU A 353 5.73 -13.37 -0.13
C LEU A 353 7.20 -12.93 -0.36
N LYS A 354 8.07 -13.04 0.64
CA LYS A 354 9.51 -12.78 0.49
C LYS A 354 10.15 -13.68 -0.56
N ALA A 355 9.77 -14.96 -0.62
CA ALA A 355 10.27 -15.91 -1.61
C ALA A 355 9.92 -15.49 -3.05
N MET A 356 8.74 -14.90 -3.28
CA MET A 356 8.34 -14.39 -4.61
C MET A 356 9.27 -13.29 -5.12
N PHE A 357 9.89 -12.53 -4.21
CA PHE A 357 10.82 -11.45 -4.52
C PHE A 357 12.30 -11.82 -4.41
N GLY A 358 12.63 -13.10 -4.15
CA GLY A 358 14.03 -13.53 -4.00
C GLY A 358 14.71 -12.99 -2.74
N LEU A 359 13.93 -12.66 -1.70
CA LEU A 359 14.43 -12.13 -0.42
C LEU A 359 14.84 -13.22 0.58
N LEU A 360 14.70 -14.50 0.21
CA LEU A 360 15.16 -15.62 1.02
C LEU A 360 16.48 -16.16 0.45
N PRO A 361 17.39 -16.69 1.30
CA PRO A 361 18.60 -17.35 0.82
C PRO A 361 18.23 -18.58 -0.01
N GLU A 362 18.97 -18.81 -1.11
CA GLU A 362 18.88 -20.04 -1.88
C GLU A 362 19.45 -21.22 -1.07
N ASP A 363 19.10 -22.47 -1.47
CA ASP A 363 19.59 -23.66 -0.78
C ASP A 363 21.15 -23.70 -0.77
N GLY A 364 21.71 -23.66 0.43
CA GLY A 364 23.16 -23.66 0.67
C GLY A 364 23.82 -22.28 0.65
N ALA A 365 23.06 -21.20 0.50
CA ALA A 365 23.57 -19.84 0.67
C ALA A 365 23.28 -19.31 2.09
N ASP A 366 24.20 -18.51 2.61
CA ASP A 366 24.04 -17.88 3.94
C ASP A 366 23.11 -16.66 3.89
N THR A 367 23.02 -15.98 2.74
CA THR A 367 22.22 -14.76 2.56
C THR A 367 21.50 -14.76 1.21
N ALA A 368 20.38 -14.03 1.13
CA ALA A 368 19.65 -13.76 -0.10
C ALA A 368 20.49 -12.94 -1.08
N ALA A 369 20.40 -13.27 -2.37
CA ALA A 369 21.03 -12.53 -3.46
C ALA A 369 20.06 -11.49 -4.02
N ILE A 370 19.96 -10.31 -3.38
CA ILE A 370 19.00 -9.26 -3.74
C ILE A 370 19.56 -8.40 -4.86
N ALA A 371 18.81 -8.29 -5.97
CA ALA A 371 19.12 -7.37 -7.05
C ALA A 371 18.91 -5.92 -6.58
N MET A 372 19.95 -5.09 -6.73
CA MET A 372 19.85 -3.67 -6.36
C MET A 372 19.23 -2.85 -7.50
N PRO A 373 18.47 -1.78 -7.15
CA PRO A 373 17.89 -0.88 -8.14
C PRO A 373 18.94 -0.21 -9.02
N ASP A 374 18.56 0.06 -10.27
CA ASP A 374 19.37 0.78 -11.25
C ASP A 374 18.75 2.14 -11.58
N ALA A 375 19.56 3.21 -11.53
CA ALA A 375 19.07 4.58 -11.69
C ALA A 375 18.49 4.85 -13.09
N ASP A 376 19.06 4.28 -14.14
CA ASP A 376 18.58 4.46 -15.53
C ASP A 376 17.24 3.72 -15.72
N ALA A 377 17.10 2.52 -15.13
CA ALA A 377 15.84 1.77 -15.15
C ALA A 377 14.73 2.52 -14.41
N ILE A 378 15.03 3.13 -13.25
CA ILE A 378 14.09 3.98 -12.51
C ILE A 378 13.66 5.18 -13.35
N ALA A 379 14.62 5.90 -13.95
CA ALA A 379 14.34 7.09 -14.75
C ALA A 379 13.44 6.76 -15.95
N GLN A 380 13.71 5.63 -16.64
CA GLN A 380 12.89 5.19 -17.77
C GLN A 380 11.46 4.82 -17.31
N ALA A 381 11.33 4.01 -16.25
CA ALA A 381 10.02 3.60 -15.74
C ALA A 381 9.19 4.80 -15.26
N THR A 382 9.82 5.78 -14.59
CA THR A 382 9.16 7.03 -14.19
C THR A 382 8.70 7.85 -15.39
N ALA A 383 9.51 7.91 -16.46
CA ALA A 383 9.13 8.63 -17.69
C ALA A 383 7.91 7.96 -18.35
N ASP A 384 7.90 6.63 -18.43
CA ASP A 384 6.77 5.87 -18.97
C ASP A 384 5.50 6.06 -18.12
N GLY A 385 5.63 6.04 -16.79
CA GLY A 385 4.55 6.34 -15.85
C GLY A 385 3.96 7.74 -16.04
N ARG A 386 4.79 8.75 -16.26
CA ARG A 386 4.34 10.13 -16.53
C ARG A 386 3.58 10.27 -17.84
N GLU A 387 3.92 9.51 -18.88
CA GLU A 387 3.13 9.50 -20.13
C GLU A 387 1.74 8.88 -19.92
N GLN A 388 1.66 7.80 -19.12
CA GLN A 388 0.36 7.24 -18.72
C GLN A 388 -0.44 8.23 -17.86
N ALA A 389 0.20 8.90 -16.92
CA ALA A 389 -0.43 9.93 -16.08
C ALA A 389 -1.04 11.06 -16.93
N LYS A 390 -0.32 11.56 -17.94
CA LYS A 390 -0.84 12.57 -18.88
C LYS A 390 -2.04 12.07 -19.68
N ARG A 391 -2.02 10.81 -20.12
CA ARG A 391 -3.13 10.19 -20.82
C ARG A 391 -4.36 10.15 -19.93
N MET A 392 -4.23 9.55 -18.74
CA MET A 392 -5.33 9.40 -17.79
C MET A 392 -5.87 10.75 -17.31
N ALA A 393 -5.00 11.75 -17.12
CA ALA A 393 -5.43 13.09 -16.74
C ALA A 393 -6.31 13.76 -17.81
N ARG A 394 -6.05 13.51 -19.08
CA ARG A 394 -6.91 14.01 -20.18
C ARG A 394 -8.27 13.30 -20.21
N GLU A 395 -8.27 11.99 -19.98
CA GLU A 395 -9.47 11.17 -19.97
C GLU A 395 -10.35 11.44 -18.73
N ALA A 396 -9.74 11.82 -17.61
CA ALA A 396 -10.43 12.15 -16.36
C ALA A 396 -11.20 13.50 -16.42
N ILE A 397 -10.96 14.35 -17.44
CA ILE A 397 -11.67 15.63 -17.57
C ILE A 397 -13.14 15.37 -17.87
N THR A 398 -14.01 15.68 -16.90
CA THR A 398 -15.43 15.37 -16.97
C THR A 398 -16.26 16.62 -17.14
N LEU A 399 -17.08 16.64 -18.19
CA LEU A 399 -18.06 17.71 -18.41
C LEU A 399 -19.30 17.46 -17.52
N ILE A 400 -19.42 18.19 -16.43
CA ILE A 400 -20.55 18.06 -15.48
C ILE A 400 -21.78 18.79 -15.99
N ASN A 401 -21.60 19.96 -16.59
CA ASN A 401 -22.69 20.78 -17.10
C ASN A 401 -22.23 21.55 -18.34
N ASP A 402 -22.92 21.36 -19.46
CA ASP A 402 -22.65 22.04 -20.73
C ASP A 402 -23.11 23.51 -20.78
N GLY A 403 -23.64 24.03 -19.65
CA GLY A 403 -24.08 25.43 -19.52
C GLY A 403 -25.31 25.80 -20.34
N ARG A 404 -25.96 24.84 -20.94
CA ARG A 404 -27.12 24.78 -21.84
C ARG A 404 -27.58 26.04 -22.60
N SER A 405 -26.91 27.17 -22.52
CA SER A 405 -27.21 28.38 -23.28
C SER A 405 -26.14 29.47 -23.24
N ALA A 406 -25.11 29.38 -22.45
CA ALA A 406 -24.09 30.44 -22.34
C ALA A 406 -22.70 30.01 -22.81
N VAL A 407 -22.29 28.76 -22.56
CA VAL A 407 -20.97 28.28 -22.92
C VAL A 407 -21.09 26.85 -23.45
N THR A 408 -20.86 26.68 -24.75
CA THR A 408 -20.81 25.37 -25.43
C THR A 408 -19.37 25.00 -25.74
N LEU A 409 -19.08 23.71 -25.98
CA LEU A 409 -17.75 23.29 -26.47
C LEU A 409 -17.35 24.01 -27.75
N ASP A 410 -18.31 24.29 -28.64
CA ASP A 410 -18.05 25.04 -29.87
C ASP A 410 -17.73 26.51 -29.60
N SER A 411 -18.40 27.15 -28.63
CA SER A 411 -18.07 28.52 -28.24
C SER A 411 -16.68 28.62 -27.59
N ILE A 412 -16.29 27.63 -26.77
CA ILE A 412 -14.95 27.56 -26.17
C ILE A 412 -13.91 27.37 -27.28
N ARG A 413 -14.13 26.42 -28.22
CA ARG A 413 -13.25 26.21 -29.35
C ARG A 413 -13.12 27.47 -30.21
N GLY A 414 -14.25 28.15 -30.44
CA GLY A 414 -14.26 29.40 -31.19
C GLY A 414 -13.34 30.45 -30.54
N VAL A 415 -13.45 30.66 -29.24
CA VAL A 415 -12.59 31.60 -28.50
C VAL A 415 -11.11 31.17 -28.53
N LEU A 416 -10.81 29.89 -28.30
CA LEU A 416 -9.43 29.38 -28.29
C LEU A 416 -8.76 29.39 -29.67
N THR A 417 -9.52 29.36 -30.76
CA THR A 417 -8.99 29.38 -32.12
C THR A 417 -9.05 30.75 -32.79
N ASP A 418 -9.76 31.72 -32.20
CA ASP A 418 -9.83 33.10 -32.72
C ASP A 418 -8.58 33.88 -32.35
N ALA A 419 -7.76 34.18 -33.35
CA ALA A 419 -6.56 35.01 -33.19
C ALA A 419 -6.84 36.46 -32.72
N GLN A 420 -8.10 36.89 -32.75
CA GLN A 420 -8.56 38.20 -32.28
C GLN A 420 -9.19 38.15 -30.88
N ALA A 421 -9.39 36.94 -30.32
CA ALA A 421 -9.88 36.79 -28.97
C ALA A 421 -8.86 37.36 -27.95
N GLY A 422 -9.39 38.07 -26.97
CA GLY A 422 -8.56 38.57 -25.87
C GLY A 422 -7.97 37.41 -25.01
N PRO A 423 -7.12 37.71 -24.04
CA PRO A 423 -6.53 36.71 -23.19
C PRO A 423 -7.59 35.94 -22.40
N VAL A 424 -7.40 34.64 -22.25
CA VAL A 424 -8.19 33.82 -21.34
C VAL A 424 -7.73 34.13 -19.90
N ILE A 425 -8.65 34.57 -19.06
CA ILE A 425 -8.38 34.88 -17.66
C ILE A 425 -8.80 33.65 -16.81
N VAL A 426 -7.84 33.05 -16.10
CA VAL A 426 -8.11 32.06 -15.06
C VAL A 426 -8.17 32.80 -13.73
N ALA A 427 -9.28 32.65 -13.00
CA ALA A 427 -9.50 33.37 -11.76
C ALA A 427 -10.08 32.41 -10.70
N GLY A 428 -9.69 32.63 -9.45
CA GLY A 428 -10.16 31.87 -8.30
C GLY A 428 -9.03 31.67 -7.28
N PRO A 429 -9.35 31.19 -6.08
CA PRO A 429 -8.34 31.00 -5.02
C PRO A 429 -7.25 30.00 -5.40
N PHE A 430 -7.53 29.07 -6.30
CA PHE A 430 -6.60 28.01 -6.75
C PHE A 430 -6.06 28.20 -8.17
N ALA A 431 -6.26 29.40 -8.76
CA ALA A 431 -5.88 29.66 -10.16
C ALA A 431 -4.37 29.53 -10.42
N ASP A 432 -3.54 29.69 -9.40
CA ASP A 432 -2.08 29.63 -9.44
C ASP A 432 -1.50 28.75 -8.30
N ASP A 433 -2.26 27.78 -7.84
CA ASP A 433 -1.84 26.85 -6.78
C ASP A 433 -1.85 25.41 -7.30
N PHE A 434 -0.67 24.90 -7.65
CA PHE A 434 -0.53 23.52 -8.12
C PHE A 434 -0.82 22.47 -7.02
N GLY A 435 -0.58 22.81 -5.76
CA GLY A 435 -0.76 21.89 -4.65
C GLY A 435 -2.17 21.36 -4.52
N CYS A 436 -3.17 22.20 -4.84
CA CYS A 436 -4.58 21.81 -4.75
C CYS A 436 -5.05 20.80 -5.80
N PHE A 437 -4.23 20.50 -6.82
CA PHE A 437 -4.56 19.53 -7.87
C PHE A 437 -3.95 18.15 -7.67
N LEU A 438 -3.09 17.99 -6.68
CA LEU A 438 -2.24 16.80 -6.57
C LEU A 438 -2.81 15.69 -5.67
N GLY A 439 -3.77 16.00 -4.79
CA GLY A 439 -4.28 15.07 -3.78
C GLY A 439 -3.33 14.87 -2.59
N ASP A 440 -3.75 14.10 -1.60
CA ASP A 440 -3.02 13.94 -0.33
C ASP A 440 -1.75 13.07 -0.44
N TYR A 441 -1.69 12.20 -1.45
CA TYR A 441 -0.61 11.23 -1.63
C TYR A 441 0.43 11.68 -2.65
N THR A 442 0.84 12.94 -2.59
CA THR A 442 1.87 13.50 -3.47
C THR A 442 2.94 14.25 -2.70
N ALA A 443 4.17 14.19 -3.24
CA ALA A 443 5.37 14.79 -2.65
C ALA A 443 5.59 16.24 -3.07
#